data_cfeb63a4b525ba8656dce278b419cdb5
#
_entry.id   cfeb63a4b525ba8656dce278b419cdb5
#
_cell.length_a   1.000
_cell.length_b   1.000
_cell.length_c   1.000
_cell.angle_alpha   90.00
_cell.angle_beta   90.00
_cell.angle_gamma   90.00
#
_symmetry.space_group_name_H-M   'P 1'
#
loop_
_entity.id
_entity.type
_entity.pdbx_description
1 polymer ?
#
loop_
_entity_poly.entity_id
_entity_poly.type
_entity_poly.pdbx_seq_one_letter_code
_entity_poly.pdbx_strand_id
1 'polypeptide(L)'
;MAHTYTSKITGRCLLSALIGSLLILSPHALAQTPRFLPVVNYDSGGYLANSVVVGDLNGDGILDVVVSHKCAIGDTCPNGQGYTCWLSEWCSPGAVGVLLGNGDGTFQPAVTYETDGYIATSIRLGDLNGDGKLDIAVVNACGTLPDSNEVCPYGTVDVMFGKGDGTFGPPLGQVLAGWYPVSVSLGDLDGDGHLDMALANVCLVQSTCSEGDCSCETGSAEVLLNMGGWFRETIYDSGGPWGRSVALADVNRDGKIDVLLANSGSVGVLLGNGDGTLQSAVAYSSGVSTSGFGSLAVDDVNEDDKPDVLAAGALGCSNGSCTYQGVVGVLLGKGDGTFQPTVIYGSGASFASSVVVSDVNGDSTPDLAVTNDGGRALGVLLGSGDGTFQVPVTFDSGRSMNESVAVGDLNGDGKPDVIIGNGGVGVLPNDTPFCTTAPTITISTTPTSLWPPKGEMAPVTVSGAIRNSGTNCSIKTAIYSVKDEYGKLQPRGTVTLDEGGAYSFTVWLQALRLGTDLDGRLYTVTISATNDARKTGSQSGTVIVPHDQGR
;
A
#
# COMPACT_ATOMS: atom_id res chain seq x y z
N MET A 1 -74.44 -29.43 12.19
CA MET A 1 -74.41 -30.78 11.56
C MET A 1 -72.95 -31.02 11.12
N ALA A 2 -72.33 -31.98 11.76
CA ALA A 2 -70.96 -32.41 11.56
C ALA A 2 -70.83 -33.35 10.35
N HIS A 3 -69.81 -33.20 9.58
CA HIS A 3 -69.27 -34.35 8.82
C HIS A 3 -67.76 -34.26 8.80
N THR A 4 -67.17 -35.15 9.58
CA THR A 4 -65.78 -35.60 9.57
C THR A 4 -65.51 -36.43 8.33
N TYR A 5 -64.42 -36.18 7.62
CA TYR A 5 -63.81 -37.14 6.69
C TYR A 5 -62.35 -37.35 7.08
N THR A 6 -62.09 -38.53 7.59
CA THR A 6 -60.77 -39.11 7.79
C THR A 6 -60.29 -39.76 6.50
N SER A 7 -59.15 -39.42 5.99
CA SER A 7 -58.42 -40.22 4.97
C SER A 7 -57.00 -40.51 5.44
N LYS A 8 -56.74 -41.78 5.62
CA LYS A 8 -55.43 -42.36 5.87
C LYS A 8 -54.56 -42.25 4.59
N ILE A 9 -53.41 -41.68 4.69
CA ILE A 9 -52.35 -41.85 3.69
C ILE A 9 -51.15 -42.47 4.37
N THR A 10 -50.81 -43.65 3.89
CA THR A 10 -49.69 -44.50 4.27
C THR A 10 -48.37 -43.86 3.87
N GLY A 11 -47.44 -43.77 4.81
CA GLY A 11 -46.10 -43.27 4.61
C GLY A 11 -45.22 -44.20 3.76
N ARG A 12 -44.49 -43.57 2.86
CA ARG A 12 -43.23 -44.09 2.35
C ARG A 12 -42.11 -43.11 2.74
N CYS A 13 -41.27 -43.50 3.67
CA CYS A 13 -40.01 -42.82 3.96
C CYS A 13 -39.10 -42.94 2.73
N LEU A 14 -38.87 -41.82 2.04
CA LEU A 14 -37.75 -41.64 1.14
C LEU A 14 -36.59 -41.11 1.96
N LEU A 15 -35.58 -41.94 2.13
CA LEU A 15 -34.31 -41.61 2.73
C LEU A 15 -33.54 -40.72 1.73
N SER A 16 -33.64 -39.42 1.87
CA SER A 16 -32.79 -38.49 1.13
C SER A 16 -31.40 -38.50 1.77
N ALA A 17 -30.44 -39.10 1.09
CA ALA A 17 -29.04 -38.99 1.45
C ALA A 17 -28.59 -37.52 1.28
N LEU A 18 -28.42 -36.79 2.38
CA LEU A 18 -27.66 -35.55 2.41
C LEU A 18 -26.18 -35.89 2.16
N ILE A 19 -25.73 -35.69 0.94
CA ILE A 19 -24.30 -35.58 0.65
C ILE A 19 -23.87 -34.23 1.24
N GLY A 20 -23.36 -34.24 2.47
CA GLY A 20 -22.68 -33.13 3.06
C GLY A 20 -21.42 -32.85 2.26
N SER A 21 -21.42 -31.80 1.47
CA SER A 21 -20.18 -31.21 0.93
C SER A 21 -19.34 -30.76 2.12
N LEU A 22 -18.36 -31.56 2.49
CA LEU A 22 -17.31 -31.18 3.42
C LEU A 22 -16.51 -30.13 2.69
N LEU A 23 -16.81 -28.83 2.93
CA LEU A 23 -15.93 -27.74 2.63
C LEU A 23 -14.64 -28.00 3.42
N ILE A 24 -13.64 -28.52 2.74
CA ILE A 24 -12.27 -28.53 3.24
C ILE A 24 -11.88 -27.04 3.24
N LEU A 25 -12.14 -26.37 4.36
CA LEU A 25 -11.47 -25.13 4.69
C LEU A 25 -9.99 -25.47 4.71
N SER A 26 -9.27 -25.07 3.68
CA SER A 26 -7.82 -24.98 3.76
C SER A 26 -7.50 -24.22 5.04
N PRO A 27 -6.60 -24.69 5.90
CA PRO A 27 -6.13 -23.87 6.99
C PRO A 27 -5.36 -22.73 6.34
N HIS A 28 -6.03 -21.59 6.10
CA HIS A 28 -5.31 -20.36 5.92
C HIS A 28 -4.51 -20.19 7.21
N ALA A 29 -3.19 -20.21 7.10
CA ALA A 29 -2.35 -19.79 8.20
C ALA A 29 -2.89 -18.41 8.62
N LEU A 30 -3.29 -18.26 9.89
CA LEU A 30 -3.74 -16.98 10.40
C LEU A 30 -2.59 -16.00 10.11
N ALA A 31 -2.88 -14.97 9.32
CA ALA A 31 -1.90 -13.92 9.04
C ALA A 31 -1.37 -13.41 10.39
N GLN A 32 -0.06 -13.20 10.45
CA GLN A 32 0.57 -12.76 11.69
C GLN A 32 0.04 -11.37 12.05
N THR A 33 -0.49 -11.22 13.26
CA THR A 33 -0.93 -9.92 13.76
C THR A 33 0.27 -8.97 13.84
N PRO A 34 0.21 -7.78 13.22
CA PRO A 34 1.30 -6.82 13.26
C PRO A 34 1.51 -6.33 14.71
N ARG A 35 2.76 -6.01 15.03
CA ARG A 35 3.15 -5.50 16.33
C ARG A 35 3.94 -4.22 16.16
N PHE A 36 3.39 -3.11 16.67
CA PHE A 36 4.10 -1.85 16.74
C PHE A 36 4.49 -1.53 18.17
N LEU A 37 5.63 -0.89 18.34
CA LEU A 37 6.01 -0.30 19.61
C LEU A 37 5.14 0.93 19.89
N PRO A 38 5.08 1.40 21.16
CA PRO A 38 4.35 2.63 21.50
C PRO A 38 4.80 3.80 20.63
N VAL A 39 3.85 4.62 20.17
CA VAL A 39 4.13 5.79 19.34
C VAL A 39 5.07 6.76 20.02
N VAL A 40 6.07 7.22 19.28
CA VAL A 40 6.98 8.31 19.68
C VAL A 40 6.60 9.55 18.91
N ASN A 41 6.33 10.66 19.61
CA ASN A 41 5.96 11.92 18.97
C ASN A 41 7.16 12.86 18.91
N TYR A 42 7.40 13.43 17.72
CA TYR A 42 8.43 14.42 17.44
C TYR A 42 7.79 15.79 17.14
N ASP A 43 8.47 16.85 17.57
CA ASP A 43 8.16 18.19 17.12
C ASP A 43 8.64 18.33 15.67
N SER A 44 7.76 18.69 14.77
CA SER A 44 8.03 18.81 13.34
C SER A 44 8.23 20.24 12.87
N GLY A 45 8.31 21.18 13.80
CA GLY A 45 8.71 22.56 13.51
C GLY A 45 7.57 23.47 13.03
N GLY A 46 6.32 23.01 13.02
CA GLY A 46 5.14 23.79 12.62
C GLY A 46 3.89 23.39 13.40
N TYR A 47 2.78 24.01 13.07
CA TYR A 47 1.49 23.74 13.71
C TYR A 47 0.49 23.11 12.73
N LEU A 48 -0.24 22.07 13.15
CA LEU A 48 -1.18 21.30 12.33
C LEU A 48 -0.48 20.64 11.13
N ALA A 49 0.30 19.58 11.40
CA ALA A 49 0.87 18.72 10.39
C ALA A 49 -0.25 18.11 9.53
N ASN A 50 -0.20 18.30 8.22
CA ASN A 50 -1.27 17.94 7.30
C ASN A 50 -0.89 16.79 6.36
N SER A 51 0.32 16.81 5.82
CA SER A 51 0.85 15.76 4.96
C SER A 51 2.26 15.37 5.37
N VAL A 52 2.56 14.08 5.38
CA VAL A 52 3.88 13.54 5.72
C VAL A 52 4.38 12.67 4.57
N VAL A 53 5.66 12.80 4.25
CA VAL A 53 6.37 11.97 3.27
C VAL A 53 7.75 11.59 3.81
N VAL A 54 8.31 10.52 3.29
CA VAL A 54 9.65 10.04 3.65
C VAL A 54 10.54 9.95 2.42
N GLY A 55 11.84 10.19 2.60
CA GLY A 55 12.84 10.07 1.54
C GLY A 55 14.23 10.33 2.10
N ASP A 56 15.26 9.83 1.41
CA ASP A 56 16.67 10.11 1.74
C ASP A 56 17.06 11.45 1.11
N LEU A 57 17.06 12.52 1.90
CA LEU A 57 17.28 13.90 1.45
C LEU A 57 18.74 14.30 1.36
N ASN A 58 19.61 13.54 2.05
CA ASN A 58 21.02 13.86 2.19
C ASN A 58 21.93 12.82 1.54
N GLY A 59 21.40 11.72 0.98
CA GLY A 59 22.13 10.68 0.28
C GLY A 59 22.89 9.72 1.20
N ASP A 60 22.52 9.64 2.49
CA ASP A 60 23.19 8.77 3.46
C ASP A 60 22.58 7.35 3.56
N GLY A 61 21.48 7.10 2.82
CA GLY A 61 20.75 5.84 2.80
C GLY A 61 19.78 5.67 3.97
N ILE A 62 19.59 6.69 4.81
CA ILE A 62 18.64 6.71 5.92
C ILE A 62 17.42 7.53 5.49
N LEU A 63 16.23 7.08 5.86
CA LEU A 63 15.03 7.83 5.56
C LEU A 63 14.86 9.03 6.49
N ASP A 64 14.61 10.19 5.87
CA ASP A 64 14.24 11.44 6.50
C ASP A 64 12.72 11.65 6.40
N VAL A 65 12.17 12.53 7.22
CA VAL A 65 10.74 12.85 7.24
C VAL A 65 10.53 14.32 6.87
N VAL A 66 9.60 14.55 5.94
CA VAL A 66 9.18 15.90 5.54
C VAL A 66 7.69 16.06 5.79
N VAL A 67 7.31 17.19 6.38
CA VAL A 67 5.94 17.46 6.83
C VAL A 67 5.47 18.83 6.39
N SER A 68 4.28 18.91 5.81
CA SER A 68 3.62 20.19 5.58
C SER A 68 2.79 20.61 6.80
N HIS A 69 2.81 21.90 7.13
CA HIS A 69 2.07 22.49 8.23
C HIS A 69 1.14 23.59 7.74
N LYS A 70 -0.06 23.62 8.26
CA LYS A 70 -1.00 24.72 7.95
C LYS A 70 -0.46 26.08 8.34
N CYS A 71 0.34 26.15 9.42
CA CYS A 71 0.96 27.39 9.92
C CYS A 71 2.39 27.16 10.39
N ALA A 72 3.27 28.14 10.25
CA ALA A 72 4.63 28.13 10.81
C ALA A 72 4.64 28.28 12.35
N ILE A 73 5.78 27.98 13.00
CA ILE A 73 5.94 28.12 14.45
C ILE A 73 5.89 29.60 14.85
N GLY A 74 5.19 29.89 15.93
CA GLY A 74 5.19 31.20 16.59
C GLY A 74 3.85 31.91 16.59
N ASP A 75 2.91 31.45 15.79
CA ASP A 75 1.56 32.00 15.79
C ASP A 75 0.69 31.27 16.79
N THR A 76 0.53 31.86 17.95
CA THR A 76 -0.58 31.52 18.82
C THR A 76 -1.85 31.97 18.09
N CYS A 77 -2.68 31.03 17.63
CA CYS A 77 -4.07 31.36 17.31
C CYS A 77 -4.63 32.21 18.47
N PRO A 78 -5.02 33.48 18.25
CA PRO A 78 -5.22 34.45 19.35
C PRO A 78 -6.26 34.05 20.38
N ASN A 79 -7.00 32.97 20.17
CA ASN A 79 -8.15 32.60 20.97
C ASN A 79 -7.95 31.43 21.92
N GLY A 80 -6.76 30.81 22.01
CA GLY A 80 -6.50 29.73 22.96
C GLY A 80 -7.47 28.52 22.86
N GLN A 81 -8.31 28.50 21.86
CA GLN A 81 -9.30 27.46 21.53
C GLN A 81 -8.80 26.74 20.28
N GLY A 82 -8.15 25.61 20.44
CA GLY A 82 -7.41 24.86 19.44
C GLY A 82 -8.17 24.35 18.22
N TYR A 83 -9.18 25.00 17.70
CA TYR A 83 -10.04 24.43 16.65
C TYR A 83 -10.48 25.36 15.51
N THR A 84 -10.05 26.60 15.42
CA THR A 84 -10.55 27.52 14.39
C THR A 84 -9.50 28.43 13.77
N CYS A 85 -8.43 27.90 13.18
CA CYS A 85 -7.72 28.59 12.11
C CYS A 85 -8.42 28.37 10.75
N TRP A 86 -9.73 28.37 10.74
CA TRP A 86 -10.53 28.46 9.53
C TRP A 86 -10.77 29.93 9.24
N LEU A 87 -10.01 30.47 8.25
CA LEU A 87 -10.29 31.78 7.66
C LEU A 87 -10.31 32.99 8.62
N SER A 88 -9.49 33.05 9.68
CA SER A 88 -9.33 34.27 10.45
C SER A 88 -8.04 35.00 10.08
N GLU A 89 -8.07 36.31 10.12
CA GLU A 89 -7.10 37.33 9.68
C GLU A 89 -5.64 37.19 10.21
N TRP A 90 -5.24 35.99 10.74
CA TRP A 90 -4.02 35.84 11.55
C TRP A 90 -3.29 34.50 11.31
N CYS A 91 -3.45 33.85 10.14
CA CYS A 91 -2.59 32.73 9.79
C CYS A 91 -1.27 33.24 9.23
N SER A 92 -0.15 32.78 9.77
CA SER A 92 1.16 32.89 9.15
C SER A 92 1.20 32.09 7.84
N PRO A 93 2.19 32.30 6.98
CA PRO A 93 2.45 31.41 5.85
C PRO A 93 2.47 29.94 6.28
N GLY A 94 2.16 29.04 5.37
CA GLY A 94 2.35 27.61 5.57
C GLY A 94 3.83 27.30 5.82
N ALA A 95 4.13 26.11 6.31
CA ALA A 95 5.50 25.72 6.55
C ALA A 95 5.78 24.27 6.17
N VAL A 96 7.03 23.97 5.93
CA VAL A 96 7.59 22.64 5.73
C VAL A 96 8.60 22.36 6.83
N GLY A 97 8.39 21.29 7.60
CA GLY A 97 9.34 20.78 8.57
C GLY A 97 10.14 19.62 7.99
N VAL A 98 11.45 19.64 8.15
CA VAL A 98 12.38 18.59 7.71
C VAL A 98 13.05 17.99 8.94
N LEU A 99 12.95 16.68 9.13
CA LEU A 99 13.56 15.93 10.22
C LEU A 99 14.53 14.91 9.62
N LEU A 100 15.83 15.09 9.79
CA LEU A 100 16.83 14.14 9.31
C LEU A 100 16.90 12.92 10.23
N GLY A 101 16.87 11.73 9.65
CA GLY A 101 16.95 10.46 10.34
C GLY A 101 18.33 10.19 10.93
N ASN A 102 18.39 9.50 12.07
CA ASN A 102 19.63 9.01 12.67
C ASN A 102 19.91 7.53 12.35
N GLY A 103 18.99 6.84 11.65
CA GLY A 103 19.09 5.43 11.30
C GLY A 103 18.72 4.45 12.43
N ASP A 104 18.26 4.95 13.55
CA ASP A 104 17.79 4.16 14.69
C ASP A 104 16.31 4.40 15.01
N GLY A 105 15.56 5.02 14.06
CA GLY A 105 14.17 5.42 14.23
C GLY A 105 13.99 6.73 14.98
N THR A 106 15.09 7.44 15.31
CA THR A 106 15.07 8.79 15.88
C THR A 106 15.51 9.83 14.85
N PHE A 107 15.23 11.11 15.15
CA PHE A 107 15.49 12.22 14.23
C PHE A 107 16.29 13.33 14.90
N GLN A 108 16.99 14.10 14.06
CA GLN A 108 17.55 15.39 14.44
C GLN A 108 16.41 16.40 14.68
N PRO A 109 16.69 17.53 15.39
CA PRO A 109 15.71 18.60 15.53
C PRO A 109 15.22 19.10 14.17
N ALA A 110 13.92 19.33 14.04
CA ALA A 110 13.32 19.80 12.81
C ALA A 110 13.91 21.15 12.34
N VAL A 111 14.15 21.24 11.03
CA VAL A 111 14.44 22.50 10.35
C VAL A 111 13.19 22.94 9.60
N THR A 112 12.75 24.17 9.82
CA THR A 112 11.50 24.69 9.23
C THR A 112 11.79 25.67 8.11
N TYR A 113 11.04 25.52 7.01
CA TYR A 113 11.02 26.41 5.85
C TYR A 113 9.62 26.99 5.70
N GLU A 114 9.49 28.31 5.61
CA GLU A 114 8.21 28.96 5.31
C GLU A 114 7.87 28.79 3.82
N THR A 115 6.58 28.62 3.52
CA THR A 115 6.07 28.66 2.14
C THR A 115 5.68 30.07 1.75
N ASP A 116 5.61 30.37 0.45
CA ASP A 116 5.14 31.68 -0.03
C ASP A 116 3.60 31.79 0.02
N GLY A 117 2.88 30.69 0.25
CA GLY A 117 1.44 30.62 0.39
C GLY A 117 0.98 30.32 1.83
N TYR A 118 -0.32 30.15 2.00
CA TYR A 118 -0.98 29.91 3.28
C TYR A 118 -1.68 28.57 3.28
N ILE A 119 -1.72 27.90 4.44
CA ILE A 119 -2.38 26.61 4.63
C ILE A 119 -1.74 25.53 3.73
N ALA A 120 -0.51 25.12 4.03
CA ALA A 120 0.14 24.04 3.30
C ALA A 120 -0.59 22.73 3.54
N THR A 121 -1.18 22.16 2.46
CA THR A 121 -2.11 21.03 2.52
C THR A 121 -1.47 19.71 2.13
N SER A 122 -0.57 19.69 1.15
CA SER A 122 0.03 18.47 0.61
C SER A 122 1.48 18.71 0.23
N ILE A 123 2.29 17.68 0.37
CA ILE A 123 3.72 17.71 0.05
C ILE A 123 4.13 16.45 -0.69
N ARG A 124 5.06 16.58 -1.66
CA ARG A 124 5.70 15.46 -2.35
C ARG A 124 7.18 15.75 -2.54
N LEU A 125 7.95 14.66 -2.63
CA LEU A 125 9.38 14.66 -2.94
C LEU A 125 9.61 14.13 -4.34
N GLY A 126 10.50 14.76 -5.10
CA GLY A 126 10.92 14.32 -6.43
C GLY A 126 12.01 15.21 -6.99
N ASP A 127 12.79 14.73 -7.93
CA ASP A 127 13.78 15.52 -8.67
C ASP A 127 13.07 16.33 -9.77
N LEU A 128 12.67 17.54 -9.45
CA LEU A 128 11.91 18.43 -10.34
C LEU A 128 12.79 19.21 -11.32
N ASN A 129 14.09 19.30 -11.02
CA ASN A 129 15.04 20.08 -11.84
C ASN A 129 16.02 19.19 -12.62
N GLY A 130 16.02 17.86 -12.40
CA GLY A 130 16.88 16.89 -13.09
C GLY A 130 18.31 16.85 -12.57
N ASP A 131 18.59 17.30 -11.32
CA ASP A 131 19.94 17.34 -10.74
C ASP A 131 20.27 16.09 -9.89
N GLY A 132 19.34 15.15 -9.79
CA GLY A 132 19.49 13.89 -9.06
C GLY A 132 19.27 14.00 -7.55
N LYS A 133 18.75 15.12 -7.05
CA LYS A 133 18.42 15.33 -5.65
C LYS A 133 16.93 15.49 -5.47
N LEU A 134 16.45 15.15 -4.27
CA LEU A 134 15.04 15.31 -3.96
C LEU A 134 14.70 16.78 -3.69
N ASP A 135 13.76 17.30 -4.46
CA ASP A 135 13.13 18.60 -4.28
C ASP A 135 11.78 18.43 -3.58
N ILE A 136 11.25 19.52 -3.05
CA ILE A 136 9.94 19.58 -2.42
C ILE A 136 8.96 20.30 -3.33
N ALA A 137 7.81 19.70 -3.62
CA ALA A 137 6.61 20.36 -4.10
C ALA A 137 5.60 20.45 -2.95
N VAL A 138 5.21 21.67 -2.57
CA VAL A 138 4.22 21.89 -1.50
C VAL A 138 3.05 22.71 -2.02
N VAL A 139 1.84 22.23 -1.75
CA VAL A 139 0.58 22.87 -2.15
C VAL A 139 0.07 23.71 -1.00
N ASN A 140 -0.25 24.97 -1.29
CA ASN A 140 -0.90 25.88 -0.37
C ASN A 140 -2.34 26.14 -0.85
N ALA A 141 -3.31 25.93 0.02
CA ALA A 141 -4.72 26.16 -0.32
C ALA A 141 -5.02 27.63 -0.67
N CYS A 142 -4.22 28.56 -0.15
CA CYS A 142 -4.33 29.99 -0.41
C CYS A 142 -2.99 30.56 -0.86
N GLY A 143 -2.97 31.30 -1.97
CA GLY A 143 -1.77 32.01 -2.47
C GLY A 143 -1.52 33.35 -1.80
N THR A 144 -2.58 34.03 -1.33
CA THR A 144 -2.49 35.30 -0.61
C THR A 144 -3.49 35.30 0.54
N LEU A 145 -3.21 36.06 1.60
CA LEU A 145 -4.24 36.27 2.63
C LEU A 145 -5.46 36.92 2.01
N PRO A 146 -6.65 36.37 2.24
CA PRO A 146 -7.88 37.06 1.84
C PRO A 146 -7.99 38.36 2.64
N ASP A 147 -8.32 39.46 1.97
CA ASP A 147 -8.82 40.65 2.65
C ASP A 147 -10.04 40.25 3.49
N SER A 148 -10.23 40.90 4.63
CA SER A 148 -11.08 40.56 5.78
C SER A 148 -12.51 40.03 5.54
N ASN A 149 -12.92 39.77 4.30
CA ASN A 149 -14.22 39.21 3.92
C ASN A 149 -14.20 38.29 2.68
N GLU A 150 -13.03 37.90 2.15
CA GLU A 150 -12.97 37.08 0.94
C GLU A 150 -12.39 35.70 1.20
N VAL A 151 -13.01 34.70 0.56
CA VAL A 151 -12.52 33.34 0.43
C VAL A 151 -11.23 33.36 -0.41
N CYS A 152 -10.26 32.50 -0.12
CA CYS A 152 -9.03 32.36 -0.91
C CYS A 152 -9.36 32.20 -2.40
N PRO A 153 -8.97 33.16 -3.26
CA PRO A 153 -9.39 33.13 -4.66
C PRO A 153 -8.66 32.08 -5.49
N TYR A 154 -7.46 31.68 -5.07
CA TYR A 154 -6.62 30.65 -5.72
C TYR A 154 -5.59 30.14 -4.72
N GLY A 155 -5.13 28.92 -4.95
CA GLY A 155 -3.97 28.35 -4.25
C GLY A 155 -2.67 28.51 -5.02
N THR A 156 -1.62 27.94 -4.46
CA THR A 156 -0.29 27.95 -5.09
C THR A 156 0.41 26.62 -4.88
N VAL A 157 1.37 26.34 -5.75
CA VAL A 157 2.39 25.33 -5.50
C VAL A 157 3.73 26.05 -5.37
N ASP A 158 4.44 25.76 -4.30
CA ASP A 158 5.83 26.20 -4.11
C ASP A 158 6.76 25.02 -4.37
N VAL A 159 7.85 25.28 -5.09
CA VAL A 159 8.94 24.33 -5.31
C VAL A 159 10.17 24.79 -4.56
N MET A 160 10.75 23.92 -3.74
CA MET A 160 11.99 24.18 -3.01
C MET A 160 13.06 23.18 -3.44
N PHE A 161 14.12 23.65 -4.11
CA PHE A 161 15.17 22.75 -4.60
C PHE A 161 16.07 22.26 -3.47
N GLY A 162 16.27 20.95 -3.45
CA GLY A 162 17.16 20.26 -2.53
C GLY A 162 18.64 20.49 -2.87
N LYS A 163 19.48 20.59 -1.84
CA LYS A 163 20.93 20.70 -2.02
C LYS A 163 21.66 19.36 -1.92
N GLY A 164 20.91 18.29 -1.56
CA GLY A 164 21.46 16.95 -1.37
C GLY A 164 22.22 16.77 -0.05
N ASP A 165 22.04 17.70 0.89
CA ASP A 165 22.58 17.64 2.25
C ASP A 165 21.46 17.73 3.32
N GLY A 166 20.22 17.48 2.91
CA GLY A 166 19.02 17.61 3.75
C GLY A 166 18.52 19.05 3.91
N THR A 167 19.17 20.03 3.24
CA THR A 167 18.72 21.42 3.23
C THR A 167 18.15 21.82 1.88
N PHE A 168 17.28 22.84 1.90
CA PHE A 168 16.58 23.32 0.71
C PHE A 168 16.87 24.80 0.44
N GLY A 169 16.64 25.20 -0.80
CA GLY A 169 16.58 26.61 -1.20
C GLY A 169 15.29 27.27 -0.73
N PRO A 170 15.16 28.60 -0.89
CA PRO A 170 13.88 29.28 -0.70
C PRO A 170 12.88 28.82 -1.77
N PRO A 171 11.56 28.99 -1.55
CA PRO A 171 10.55 28.75 -2.59
C PRO A 171 10.89 29.52 -3.86
N LEU A 172 10.69 28.89 -5.02
CA LEU A 172 10.98 29.48 -6.34
C LEU A 172 9.81 30.33 -6.89
N GLY A 173 9.11 31.02 -6.03
CA GLY A 173 7.94 31.78 -6.40
C GLY A 173 6.71 30.87 -6.62
N GLN A 174 5.55 31.50 -6.58
CA GLN A 174 4.27 30.79 -6.62
C GLN A 174 3.94 30.36 -8.06
N VAL A 175 3.77 29.07 -8.29
CA VAL A 175 2.99 28.59 -9.42
C VAL A 175 1.52 28.72 -9.01
N LEU A 176 0.75 29.51 -9.76
CA LEU A 176 -0.68 29.62 -9.48
C LEU A 176 -1.34 28.26 -9.68
N ALA A 177 -2.19 27.89 -8.77
CA ALA A 177 -3.00 26.69 -8.81
C ALA A 177 -4.49 27.06 -8.76
N GLY A 178 -5.36 26.13 -9.10
CA GLY A 178 -6.79 26.34 -9.15
C GLY A 178 -7.42 26.68 -7.80
N TRP A 179 -8.72 26.48 -7.69
CA TRP A 179 -9.51 26.84 -6.52
C TRP A 179 -9.35 25.85 -5.37
N TYR A 180 -8.67 26.30 -4.32
CA TYR A 180 -8.44 25.55 -3.10
C TYR A 180 -7.78 24.17 -3.36
N PRO A 181 -6.56 24.13 -3.88
CA PRO A 181 -5.83 22.89 -4.11
C PRO A 181 -5.51 22.22 -2.76
N VAL A 182 -5.67 20.89 -2.72
CA VAL A 182 -5.56 20.13 -1.46
C VAL A 182 -4.62 18.94 -1.56
N SER A 183 -4.24 18.52 -2.76
CA SER A 183 -3.37 17.37 -2.96
C SER A 183 -2.55 17.53 -4.22
N VAL A 184 -1.31 17.02 -4.22
CA VAL A 184 -0.40 16.96 -5.37
C VAL A 184 0.18 15.56 -5.49
N SER A 185 0.40 15.11 -6.74
CA SER A 185 1.20 13.94 -7.09
C SER A 185 2.17 14.30 -8.20
N LEU A 186 3.33 13.62 -8.24
CA LEU A 186 4.40 13.85 -9.21
C LEU A 186 4.50 12.65 -10.17
N GLY A 187 4.69 12.90 -11.45
CA GLY A 187 4.90 11.87 -12.48
C GLY A 187 5.19 12.50 -13.83
N ASP A 188 5.84 11.77 -14.72
CA ASP A 188 6.10 12.18 -16.11
C ASP A 188 4.83 11.93 -16.94
N LEU A 189 4.00 12.95 -17.13
CA LEU A 189 2.68 12.85 -17.77
C LEU A 189 2.75 12.99 -19.30
N ASP A 190 3.85 13.57 -19.83
CA ASP A 190 4.00 13.77 -21.27
C ASP A 190 5.14 12.95 -21.91
N GLY A 191 5.87 12.18 -21.09
CA GLY A 191 6.91 11.27 -21.56
C GLY A 191 8.23 11.97 -21.91
N ASP A 192 8.48 13.19 -21.41
CA ASP A 192 9.68 13.97 -21.69
C ASP A 192 10.84 13.69 -20.72
N GLY A 193 10.59 12.92 -19.64
CA GLY A 193 11.55 12.53 -18.63
C GLY A 193 11.66 13.52 -17.47
N HIS A 194 10.90 14.59 -17.44
CA HIS A 194 10.79 15.52 -16.31
C HIS A 194 9.54 15.16 -15.47
N LEU A 195 9.62 15.40 -14.16
CA LEU A 195 8.46 15.22 -13.31
C LEU A 195 7.51 16.42 -13.46
N ASP A 196 6.27 16.09 -13.80
CA ASP A 196 5.13 16.99 -13.83
C ASP A 196 4.34 16.89 -12.52
N MET A 197 3.36 17.77 -12.33
CA MET A 197 2.47 17.76 -11.18
C MET A 197 1.02 17.58 -11.61
N ALA A 198 0.31 16.71 -10.91
CA ALA A 198 -1.14 16.66 -10.94
C ALA A 198 -1.69 17.10 -9.59
N LEU A 199 -2.70 17.97 -9.61
CA LEU A 199 -3.32 18.53 -8.39
C LEU A 199 -4.81 18.14 -8.33
N ALA A 200 -5.30 17.97 -7.11
CA ALA A 200 -6.73 17.95 -6.85
C ALA A 200 -7.15 19.29 -6.25
N ASN A 201 -8.07 19.96 -6.93
CA ASN A 201 -8.69 21.18 -6.44
C ASN A 201 -10.11 20.89 -5.97
N VAL A 202 -10.51 21.49 -4.88
CA VAL A 202 -11.84 21.30 -4.30
C VAL A 202 -12.94 21.72 -5.27
N CYS A 203 -12.72 22.79 -6.02
CA CYS A 203 -13.68 23.34 -6.98
C CYS A 203 -13.08 23.55 -8.38
N LEU A 204 -13.88 23.31 -9.43
CA LEU A 204 -13.49 23.55 -10.83
C LEU A 204 -13.54 25.05 -11.19
N VAL A 205 -14.51 25.77 -10.71
CA VAL A 205 -14.73 27.20 -10.97
C VAL A 205 -15.03 27.93 -9.66
N GLN A 206 -14.82 29.24 -9.67
CA GLN A 206 -15.25 30.10 -8.58
C GLN A 206 -16.74 29.90 -8.31
N SER A 207 -17.05 29.05 -7.33
CA SER A 207 -18.41 28.99 -6.80
C SER A 207 -18.66 30.28 -6.03
N THR A 208 -19.86 30.82 -6.17
CA THR A 208 -20.32 31.96 -5.35
C THR A 208 -20.39 31.46 -3.91
N CYS A 209 -19.30 31.60 -3.17
CA CYS A 209 -19.30 31.36 -1.74
C CYS A 209 -20.07 32.51 -1.08
N SER A 210 -21.23 32.27 -0.56
CA SER A 210 -21.98 33.19 0.29
C SER A 210 -21.91 32.70 1.73
N GLU A 211 -21.37 33.54 2.63
CA GLU A 211 -21.38 33.33 4.09
C GLU A 211 -20.78 32.01 4.59
N GLY A 212 -19.70 31.52 3.92
CA GLY A 212 -18.95 30.33 4.38
C GLY A 212 -19.50 28.99 3.89
N ASP A 213 -20.50 28.97 3.05
CA ASP A 213 -21.06 27.78 2.40
C ASP A 213 -20.68 27.78 0.91
N CYS A 214 -19.57 27.15 0.57
CA CYS A 214 -19.13 26.96 -0.82
C CYS A 214 -19.72 25.66 -1.34
N SER A 215 -20.78 25.72 -2.14
CA SER A 215 -21.28 24.55 -2.86
C SER A 215 -20.45 24.34 -4.13
N CYS A 216 -19.47 23.47 -4.06
CA CYS A 216 -18.72 23.03 -5.24
C CYS A 216 -19.47 21.87 -5.92
N GLU A 217 -20.08 22.14 -7.07
CA GLU A 217 -20.78 21.10 -7.84
C GLU A 217 -19.80 20.09 -8.46
N THR A 218 -18.60 20.55 -8.83
CA THR A 218 -17.53 19.71 -9.39
C THR A 218 -16.17 20.15 -8.85
N GLY A 219 -15.31 19.17 -8.53
CA GLY A 219 -13.88 19.35 -8.29
C GLY A 219 -13.10 19.43 -9.61
N SER A 220 -11.82 19.72 -9.55
CA SER A 220 -10.95 19.66 -10.73
C SER A 220 -9.67 18.87 -10.52
N ALA A 221 -9.21 18.23 -11.61
CA ALA A 221 -7.84 17.84 -11.81
C ALA A 221 -7.11 18.96 -12.51
N GLU A 222 -5.95 19.33 -12.02
CA GLU A 222 -5.07 20.28 -12.68
C GLU A 222 -3.75 19.60 -13.00
N VAL A 223 -3.27 19.77 -14.22
CA VAL A 223 -1.98 19.28 -14.70
C VAL A 223 -1.07 20.48 -14.91
N LEU A 224 0.08 20.45 -14.27
CA LEU A 224 1.16 21.41 -14.43
C LEU A 224 2.35 20.70 -15.07
N LEU A 225 2.51 20.83 -16.40
CA LEU A 225 3.62 20.22 -17.13
C LEU A 225 4.90 21.04 -16.93
N ASN A 226 5.96 20.37 -16.54
CA ASN A 226 7.27 20.95 -16.29
C ASN A 226 8.04 21.17 -17.61
N MET A 227 8.13 22.40 -18.06
CA MET A 227 8.77 22.78 -19.32
C MET A 227 10.24 23.22 -19.13
N GLY A 228 10.93 22.71 -18.09
CA GLY A 228 12.32 23.05 -17.82
C GLY A 228 12.52 24.43 -17.22
N GLY A 229 11.71 24.82 -16.24
CA GLY A 229 11.82 26.09 -15.49
C GLY A 229 10.56 26.94 -15.48
N TRP A 230 9.51 26.52 -16.13
CA TRP A 230 8.16 27.06 -16.02
C TRP A 230 7.14 25.94 -16.19
N PHE A 231 5.90 26.12 -15.73
CA PHE A 231 4.85 25.13 -15.78
C PHE A 231 3.73 25.55 -16.75
N ARG A 232 3.24 24.59 -17.55
CA ARG A 232 2.07 24.78 -18.40
C ARG A 232 0.86 24.15 -17.72
N GLU A 233 -0.09 24.98 -17.37
CA GLU A 233 -1.32 24.61 -16.69
C GLU A 233 -2.40 24.11 -17.66
N THR A 234 -3.14 23.06 -17.25
CA THR A 234 -4.38 22.61 -17.91
C THR A 234 -5.32 22.05 -16.84
N ILE A 235 -6.58 22.50 -16.84
CA ILE A 235 -7.58 22.11 -15.85
C ILE A 235 -8.65 21.22 -16.50
N TYR A 236 -9.04 20.15 -15.78
CA TYR A 236 -10.03 19.16 -16.18
C TYR A 236 -11.09 19.02 -15.09
N ASP A 237 -12.34 18.67 -15.48
CA ASP A 237 -13.38 18.24 -14.55
C ASP A 237 -12.95 16.92 -13.88
N SER A 238 -13.03 16.82 -12.55
CA SER A 238 -12.66 15.62 -11.79
C SER A 238 -13.68 14.48 -11.87
N GLY A 239 -14.82 14.68 -12.50
CA GLY A 239 -15.91 13.70 -12.58
C GLY A 239 -16.78 13.60 -11.33
N GLY A 240 -16.64 14.51 -10.37
CA GLY A 240 -17.46 14.53 -9.15
C GLY A 240 -17.24 15.75 -8.30
N PRO A 241 -18.07 15.96 -7.28
CA PRO A 241 -17.96 17.13 -6.40
C PRO A 241 -16.78 16.98 -5.42
N TRP A 242 -16.14 18.10 -5.09
CA TRP A 242 -15.14 18.19 -4.02
C TRP A 242 -13.92 17.30 -4.25
N GLY A 243 -13.01 17.67 -5.19
CA GLY A 243 -11.71 17.00 -5.36
C GLY A 243 -10.87 17.09 -4.08
N ARG A 244 -10.43 15.93 -3.55
CA ARG A 244 -9.75 15.85 -2.24
C ARG A 244 -8.35 15.27 -2.30
N SER A 245 -8.12 14.30 -3.16
CA SER A 245 -6.84 13.62 -3.29
C SER A 245 -6.62 13.26 -4.75
N VAL A 246 -5.36 13.30 -5.18
CA VAL A 246 -4.94 12.87 -6.51
C VAL A 246 -3.90 11.77 -6.39
N ALA A 247 -4.00 10.77 -7.27
CA ALA A 247 -3.02 9.71 -7.45
C ALA A 247 -2.73 9.54 -8.94
N LEU A 248 -1.55 9.03 -9.25
CA LEU A 248 -1.07 8.75 -10.60
C LEU A 248 -0.78 7.25 -10.75
N ALA A 249 -1.30 6.63 -11.80
CA ALA A 249 -1.02 5.24 -12.15
C ALA A 249 -1.44 4.96 -13.60
N ASP A 250 -0.85 3.95 -14.24
CA ASP A 250 -1.30 3.42 -15.53
C ASP A 250 -2.37 2.33 -15.26
N VAL A 251 -3.63 2.75 -15.09
CA VAL A 251 -4.74 1.84 -14.72
C VAL A 251 -5.32 1.09 -15.92
N ASN A 252 -4.97 1.51 -17.15
CA ASN A 252 -5.39 0.84 -18.37
C ASN A 252 -4.26 0.02 -19.03
N ARG A 253 -3.04 0.08 -18.49
CA ARG A 253 -1.84 -0.65 -18.93
C ARG A 253 -1.43 -0.32 -20.37
N ASP A 254 -1.61 0.93 -20.79
CA ASP A 254 -1.18 1.41 -22.11
C ASP A 254 0.22 2.06 -22.08
N GLY A 255 0.87 2.07 -20.94
CA GLY A 255 2.20 2.63 -20.70
C GLY A 255 2.20 4.14 -20.49
N LYS A 256 1.04 4.76 -20.30
CA LYS A 256 0.88 6.19 -20.02
C LYS A 256 0.29 6.38 -18.62
N ILE A 257 0.66 7.46 -17.99
CA ILE A 257 0.17 7.77 -16.64
C ILE A 257 -1.24 8.36 -16.75
N ASP A 258 -2.17 7.78 -15.99
CA ASP A 258 -3.53 8.26 -15.79
C ASP A 258 -3.64 9.04 -14.47
N VAL A 259 -4.64 9.91 -14.37
CA VAL A 259 -4.91 10.74 -13.19
C VAL A 259 -6.19 10.28 -12.50
N LEU A 260 -6.09 9.96 -11.21
CA LEU A 260 -7.21 9.52 -10.40
C LEU A 260 -7.49 10.54 -9.30
N LEU A 261 -8.76 10.87 -9.07
CA LEU A 261 -9.18 11.82 -8.04
C LEU A 261 -10.19 11.22 -7.08
N ALA A 262 -9.96 11.41 -5.77
CA ALA A 262 -11.02 11.22 -4.78
C ALA A 262 -11.96 12.40 -4.83
N ASN A 263 -13.22 12.14 -5.16
CA ASN A 263 -14.32 13.08 -5.04
C ASN A 263 -15.27 12.62 -3.92
N SER A 264 -16.20 13.48 -3.53
CA SER A 264 -17.22 13.07 -2.56
C SER A 264 -18.11 11.97 -3.16
N GLY A 265 -17.95 10.74 -2.68
CA GLY A 265 -18.74 9.58 -3.11
C GLY A 265 -18.22 8.87 -4.37
N SER A 266 -17.19 9.35 -5.03
CA SER A 266 -16.67 8.75 -6.26
C SER A 266 -15.16 8.86 -6.39
N VAL A 267 -14.59 8.00 -7.25
CA VAL A 267 -13.26 8.16 -7.83
C VAL A 267 -13.42 8.56 -9.27
N GLY A 268 -12.91 9.73 -9.64
CA GLY A 268 -12.80 10.16 -11.03
C GLY A 268 -11.51 9.61 -11.66
N VAL A 269 -11.62 9.01 -12.83
CA VAL A 269 -10.50 8.45 -13.59
C VAL A 269 -10.39 9.18 -14.92
N LEU A 270 -9.25 9.82 -15.15
CA LEU A 270 -8.92 10.54 -16.37
C LEU A 270 -7.74 9.83 -17.05
N LEU A 271 -8.00 9.14 -18.16
CA LEU A 271 -6.96 8.43 -18.90
C LEU A 271 -6.00 9.40 -19.59
N GLY A 272 -4.70 9.15 -19.43
CA GLY A 272 -3.65 9.94 -20.04
C GLY A 272 -3.50 9.66 -21.55
N ASN A 273 -3.19 10.70 -22.33
CA ASN A 273 -2.86 10.54 -23.75
C ASN A 273 -1.34 10.37 -23.96
N GLY A 274 -0.51 10.57 -22.91
CA GLY A 274 0.95 10.48 -22.96
C GLY A 274 1.61 11.70 -23.60
N ASP A 275 0.88 12.80 -23.73
CA ASP A 275 1.36 14.12 -24.19
C ASP A 275 1.03 15.22 -23.17
N GLY A 276 0.76 14.83 -21.92
CA GLY A 276 0.34 15.70 -20.84
C GLY A 276 -1.13 16.12 -20.90
N THR A 277 -1.89 15.62 -21.90
CA THR A 277 -3.34 15.82 -21.94
C THR A 277 -4.09 14.61 -21.42
N LEU A 278 -5.29 14.84 -20.88
CA LEU A 278 -6.14 13.81 -20.31
C LEU A 278 -7.46 13.68 -21.08
N GLN A 279 -8.04 12.49 -21.05
CA GLN A 279 -9.40 12.25 -21.50
C GLN A 279 -10.42 12.76 -20.47
N SER A 280 -11.70 12.83 -20.86
CA SER A 280 -12.77 13.20 -19.92
C SER A 280 -12.88 12.19 -18.78
N ALA A 281 -13.17 12.69 -17.58
CA ALA A 281 -13.28 11.86 -16.38
C ALA A 281 -14.42 10.84 -16.49
N VAL A 282 -14.16 9.62 -16.04
CA VAL A 282 -15.18 8.60 -15.79
C VAL A 282 -15.26 8.38 -14.27
N ALA A 283 -16.44 8.55 -13.70
CA ALA A 283 -16.66 8.45 -12.27
C ALA A 283 -17.07 7.03 -11.86
N TYR A 284 -16.39 6.46 -10.86
CA TYR A 284 -16.72 5.20 -10.21
C TYR A 284 -17.14 5.45 -8.78
N SER A 285 -18.22 4.80 -8.32
CA SER A 285 -18.63 4.94 -6.91
C SER A 285 -17.53 4.43 -5.99
N SER A 286 -17.06 5.26 -5.09
CA SER A 286 -16.09 4.86 -4.07
C SER A 286 -16.74 4.18 -2.85
N GLY A 287 -18.05 4.31 -2.71
CA GLY A 287 -18.80 3.84 -1.54
C GLY A 287 -18.51 4.63 -0.26
N VAL A 288 -17.65 5.65 -0.33
CA VAL A 288 -17.26 6.46 0.82
C VAL A 288 -17.59 7.93 0.58
N SER A 289 -18.00 8.63 1.64
CA SER A 289 -18.15 10.08 1.62
C SER A 289 -16.84 10.71 2.10
N THR A 290 -16.29 11.60 1.30
CA THR A 290 -15.09 12.37 1.67
C THR A 290 -15.46 13.73 2.26
N SER A 291 -16.59 13.83 2.98
CA SER A 291 -17.00 15.07 3.65
C SER A 291 -15.96 15.46 4.72
N GLY A 292 -14.94 16.18 4.31
CA GLY A 292 -13.88 16.71 5.17
C GLY A 292 -12.48 16.21 4.81
N PHE A 293 -12.22 14.92 4.82
CA PHE A 293 -10.92 14.30 4.59
C PHE A 293 -11.10 13.03 3.79
N GLY A 294 -10.12 12.68 2.98
CA GLY A 294 -10.09 11.44 2.22
C GLY A 294 -8.88 11.39 1.32
N SER A 295 -8.23 10.25 1.24
CA SER A 295 -7.09 10.05 0.35
C SER A 295 -7.31 8.87 -0.58
N LEU A 296 -6.55 8.85 -1.66
CA LEU A 296 -6.38 7.70 -2.55
C LEU A 296 -5.03 7.05 -2.33
N ALA A 297 -5.02 5.72 -2.42
CA ALA A 297 -3.83 4.95 -2.73
C ALA A 297 -4.12 4.08 -3.97
N VAL A 298 -3.09 3.78 -4.74
CA VAL A 298 -3.18 2.89 -5.90
C VAL A 298 -2.07 1.85 -5.76
N ASP A 299 -2.45 0.58 -5.78
CA ASP A 299 -1.53 -0.55 -5.71
C ASP A 299 -2.22 -1.82 -6.21
N ASP A 300 -1.47 -2.88 -6.51
CA ASP A 300 -2.01 -4.21 -6.82
C ASP A 300 -2.24 -4.99 -5.51
N VAL A 301 -3.44 -4.84 -4.90
CA VAL A 301 -3.76 -5.48 -3.62
C VAL A 301 -4.28 -6.91 -3.75
N ASN A 302 -4.52 -7.38 -4.99
CA ASN A 302 -4.95 -8.74 -5.27
C ASN A 302 -3.91 -9.57 -6.01
N GLU A 303 -2.74 -9.00 -6.29
CA GLU A 303 -1.58 -9.64 -6.93
C GLU A 303 -1.89 -10.17 -8.35
N ASP A 304 -2.70 -9.45 -9.11
CA ASP A 304 -3.05 -9.79 -10.49
C ASP A 304 -2.33 -8.92 -11.55
N ASP A 305 -1.32 -8.15 -11.12
CA ASP A 305 -0.52 -7.19 -11.92
C ASP A 305 -1.35 -6.03 -12.50
N LYS A 306 -2.51 -5.69 -11.91
CA LYS A 306 -3.33 -4.54 -12.32
C LYS A 306 -3.49 -3.58 -11.15
N PRO A 307 -3.37 -2.27 -11.41
CA PRO A 307 -3.58 -1.30 -10.34
C PRO A 307 -5.02 -1.32 -9.81
N ASP A 308 -5.15 -1.43 -8.49
CA ASP A 308 -6.39 -1.30 -7.74
C ASP A 308 -6.42 0.07 -7.05
N VAL A 309 -7.61 0.56 -6.74
CA VAL A 309 -7.80 1.88 -6.11
C VAL A 309 -8.41 1.72 -4.73
N LEU A 310 -7.80 2.40 -3.76
CA LEU A 310 -8.26 2.44 -2.38
C LEU A 310 -8.64 3.88 -2.02
N ALA A 311 -9.86 4.08 -1.56
CA ALA A 311 -10.37 5.39 -1.16
C ALA A 311 -10.70 5.40 0.34
N ALA A 312 -9.94 6.18 1.13
CA ALA A 312 -10.24 6.40 2.54
C ALA A 312 -11.35 7.45 2.70
N GLY A 313 -12.19 7.31 3.71
CA GLY A 313 -13.27 8.25 4.00
C GLY A 313 -14.18 7.78 5.12
N ALA A 314 -15.42 8.24 5.12
CA ALA A 314 -16.43 7.85 6.10
C ALA A 314 -17.71 7.37 5.42
N LEU A 315 -18.48 6.53 6.11
CA LEU A 315 -19.84 6.25 5.69
C LEU A 315 -20.69 7.51 5.85
N GLY A 316 -21.38 7.88 4.77
CA GLY A 316 -22.23 9.06 4.75
C GLY A 316 -23.46 8.95 5.66
N CYS A 317 -24.17 10.07 5.83
CA CYS A 317 -25.41 10.12 6.57
C CYS A 317 -26.54 9.40 5.80
N SER A 318 -27.20 8.44 6.41
CA SER A 318 -28.40 7.80 5.88
C SER A 318 -29.57 8.05 6.82
N ASN A 319 -30.69 8.52 6.27
CA ASN A 319 -31.95 8.76 7.00
C ASN A 319 -31.82 9.68 8.26
N GLY A 320 -30.94 10.69 8.20
CA GLY A 320 -30.77 11.65 9.30
C GLY A 320 -29.91 11.13 10.46
N SER A 321 -29.34 9.94 10.35
CA SER A 321 -28.33 9.41 11.27
C SER A 321 -26.99 9.38 10.56
N CYS A 322 -26.04 10.18 11.01
CA CYS A 322 -24.66 10.17 10.52
C CYS A 322 -23.85 9.22 11.38
N THR A 323 -23.46 8.07 10.82
CA THR A 323 -22.42 7.23 11.42
C THR A 323 -21.10 7.65 10.78
N TYR A 324 -20.33 8.41 11.48
CA TYR A 324 -19.00 8.84 11.03
C TYR A 324 -17.97 7.70 11.08
N GLN A 325 -18.40 6.47 10.82
CA GLN A 325 -17.51 5.31 10.78
C GLN A 325 -16.51 5.50 9.65
N GLY A 326 -15.24 5.46 9.97
CA GLY A 326 -14.14 5.46 9.00
C GLY A 326 -14.12 4.16 8.21
N VAL A 327 -13.94 4.27 6.91
CA VAL A 327 -13.95 3.15 5.98
C VAL A 327 -12.94 3.34 4.86
N VAL A 328 -12.55 2.24 4.22
CA VAL A 328 -11.81 2.21 2.96
C VAL A 328 -12.66 1.50 1.92
N GLY A 329 -12.93 2.17 0.81
CA GLY A 329 -13.52 1.55 -0.38
C GLY A 329 -12.41 1.00 -1.27
N VAL A 330 -12.50 -0.28 -1.64
CA VAL A 330 -11.55 -0.98 -2.51
C VAL A 330 -12.20 -1.24 -3.85
N LEU A 331 -11.59 -0.74 -4.92
CA LEU A 331 -12.01 -0.90 -6.32
C LEU A 331 -10.95 -1.72 -7.04
N LEU A 332 -11.21 -3.01 -7.30
CA LEU A 332 -10.27 -3.86 -8.00
C LEU A 332 -10.25 -3.53 -9.49
N GLY A 333 -9.05 -3.30 -10.03
CA GLY A 333 -8.82 -2.93 -11.42
C GLY A 333 -9.03 -4.10 -12.38
N LYS A 334 -9.51 -3.80 -13.60
CA LYS A 334 -9.59 -4.80 -14.68
C LYS A 334 -8.44 -4.68 -15.67
N GLY A 335 -7.58 -3.65 -15.51
CA GLY A 335 -6.46 -3.38 -16.40
C GLY A 335 -6.84 -2.76 -17.75
N ASP A 336 -8.07 -2.24 -17.85
CA ASP A 336 -8.59 -1.50 -19.01
C ASP A 336 -9.10 -0.10 -18.65
N GLY A 337 -8.68 0.43 -17.49
CA GLY A 337 -9.16 1.69 -16.93
C GLY A 337 -10.53 1.58 -16.24
N THR A 338 -11.09 0.38 -16.14
CA THR A 338 -12.36 0.13 -15.44
C THR A 338 -12.15 -0.73 -14.19
N PHE A 339 -13.12 -0.66 -13.27
CA PHE A 339 -13.01 -1.33 -11.96
C PHE A 339 -14.18 -2.28 -11.70
N GLN A 340 -13.99 -3.18 -10.75
CA GLN A 340 -15.06 -4.00 -10.20
C GLN A 340 -15.93 -3.15 -9.25
N PRO A 341 -17.13 -3.62 -8.86
CA PRO A 341 -17.93 -2.94 -7.84
C PRO A 341 -17.15 -2.80 -6.53
N THR A 342 -17.21 -1.62 -5.93
CA THR A 342 -16.50 -1.30 -4.68
C THR A 342 -16.90 -2.21 -3.54
N VAL A 343 -15.90 -2.70 -2.80
CA VAL A 343 -16.07 -3.37 -1.53
C VAL A 343 -15.60 -2.46 -0.40
N ILE A 344 -16.38 -2.36 0.68
CA ILE A 344 -16.12 -1.44 1.79
C ILE A 344 -15.61 -2.19 3.01
N TYR A 345 -14.50 -1.72 3.59
CA TYR A 345 -13.91 -2.22 4.82
C TYR A 345 -13.90 -1.13 5.90
N GLY A 346 -14.25 -1.48 7.15
CA GLY A 346 -14.12 -0.56 8.28
C GLY A 346 -12.66 -0.26 8.58
N SER A 347 -12.30 0.98 8.87
CA SER A 347 -10.92 1.38 9.21
C SER A 347 -10.55 1.20 10.69
N GLY A 348 -11.51 0.84 11.54
CA GLY A 348 -11.31 0.60 12.97
C GLY A 348 -11.67 1.78 13.87
N ALA A 349 -11.84 2.99 13.35
CA ALA A 349 -12.27 4.17 14.11
C ALA A 349 -13.15 5.11 13.26
N SER A 350 -13.32 6.36 13.66
CA SER A 350 -14.12 7.34 12.93
C SER A 350 -13.28 8.12 11.93
N PHE A 351 -13.84 8.49 10.78
CA PHE A 351 -13.23 9.33 9.75
C PHE A 351 -11.85 8.86 9.29
N ALA A 352 -11.79 7.88 8.39
CA ALA A 352 -10.53 7.52 7.75
C ALA A 352 -10.03 8.71 6.91
N SER A 353 -8.85 9.22 7.25
CA SER A 353 -8.27 10.43 6.64
C SER A 353 -7.25 10.10 5.57
N SER A 354 -6.43 9.07 5.78
CA SER A 354 -5.39 8.68 4.84
C SER A 354 -5.19 7.16 4.86
N VAL A 355 -4.84 6.59 3.71
CA VAL A 355 -4.54 5.16 3.54
C VAL A 355 -3.23 4.99 2.78
N VAL A 356 -2.43 4.03 3.19
CA VAL A 356 -1.22 3.58 2.49
C VAL A 356 -1.20 2.06 2.44
N VAL A 357 -0.62 1.52 1.37
CA VAL A 357 -0.45 0.08 1.16
C VAL A 357 0.99 -0.31 1.51
N SER A 358 1.16 -1.36 2.32
CA SER A 358 2.48 -1.90 2.67
C SER A 358 2.33 -3.27 3.32
N ASP A 359 3.30 -4.15 3.12
CA ASP A 359 3.40 -5.43 3.87
C ASP A 359 3.93 -5.14 5.29
N VAL A 360 3.04 -4.87 6.25
CA VAL A 360 3.43 -4.52 7.63
C VAL A 360 3.63 -5.74 8.52
N ASN A 361 3.24 -6.93 8.08
CA ASN A 361 3.38 -8.17 8.84
C ASN A 361 4.46 -9.12 8.30
N GLY A 362 5.05 -8.83 7.13
CA GLY A 362 6.14 -9.59 6.51
C GLY A 362 5.69 -10.86 5.80
N ASP A 363 4.43 -10.96 5.39
CA ASP A 363 3.90 -12.12 4.68
C ASP A 363 3.91 -11.95 3.14
N SER A 364 4.42 -10.83 2.67
CA SER A 364 4.51 -10.40 1.26
C SER A 364 3.15 -10.16 0.60
N THR A 365 2.11 -10.00 1.39
CA THR A 365 0.77 -9.62 0.93
C THR A 365 0.55 -8.14 1.25
N PRO A 366 0.00 -7.33 0.36
CA PRO A 366 -0.30 -5.93 0.65
C PRO A 366 -1.32 -5.78 1.78
N ASP A 367 -0.94 -5.06 2.85
CA ASP A 367 -1.79 -4.65 3.97
C ASP A 367 -2.13 -3.17 3.85
N LEU A 368 -3.11 -2.69 4.61
CA LEU A 368 -3.47 -1.28 4.68
C LEU A 368 -3.15 -0.70 6.05
N ALA A 369 -2.47 0.44 6.07
CA ALA A 369 -2.38 1.30 7.24
C ALA A 369 -3.24 2.54 7.01
N VAL A 370 -4.19 2.80 7.93
CA VAL A 370 -5.24 3.81 7.77
C VAL A 370 -5.25 4.72 9.00
N THR A 371 -5.02 6.01 8.81
CA THR A 371 -5.22 7.00 9.86
C THR A 371 -6.70 7.35 10.00
N ASN A 372 -7.10 7.63 11.23
CA ASN A 372 -8.47 8.01 11.57
C ASN A 372 -8.43 9.32 12.38
N ASP A 373 -9.11 10.36 11.91
CA ASP A 373 -9.13 11.67 12.56
C ASP A 373 -9.92 11.64 13.89
N GLY A 374 -10.95 10.82 13.97
CA GLY A 374 -11.75 10.67 15.19
C GLY A 374 -11.27 9.48 16.04
N GLY A 375 -10.42 9.70 17.07
CA GLY A 375 -10.18 8.65 18.06
C GLY A 375 -8.74 8.23 18.33
N ARG A 376 -7.73 8.97 17.88
CA ARG A 376 -6.30 8.66 18.09
C ARG A 376 -5.95 7.23 17.64
N ALA A 377 -6.41 6.84 16.47
CA ALA A 377 -6.28 5.46 16.02
C ALA A 377 -5.63 5.36 14.64
N LEU A 378 -4.62 4.50 14.57
CA LEU A 378 -4.15 3.89 13.34
C LEU A 378 -4.86 2.54 13.20
N GLY A 379 -5.60 2.32 12.12
CA GLY A 379 -6.16 1.03 11.76
C GLY A 379 -5.21 0.29 10.83
N VAL A 380 -4.98 -0.99 11.07
CA VAL A 380 -4.23 -1.88 10.18
C VAL A 380 -5.13 -3.01 9.74
N LEU A 381 -5.30 -3.16 8.43
CA LEU A 381 -6.11 -4.20 7.80
C LEU A 381 -5.17 -5.16 7.06
N LEU A 382 -5.09 -6.40 7.51
CA LEU A 382 -4.26 -7.41 6.85
C LEU A 382 -4.90 -7.90 5.57
N GLY A 383 -4.13 -7.92 4.50
CA GLY A 383 -4.55 -8.43 3.21
C GLY A 383 -4.60 -9.96 3.18
N SER A 384 -5.42 -10.50 2.28
CA SER A 384 -5.51 -11.93 2.01
C SER A 384 -4.86 -12.34 0.67
N GLY A 385 -4.36 -11.37 -0.10
CA GLY A 385 -3.75 -11.56 -1.42
C GLY A 385 -4.75 -11.78 -2.55
N ASP A 386 -6.04 -11.60 -2.28
CA ASP A 386 -7.11 -11.69 -3.27
C ASP A 386 -7.96 -10.41 -3.35
N GLY A 387 -7.42 -9.30 -2.83
CA GLY A 387 -8.10 -8.01 -2.73
C GLY A 387 -9.09 -7.91 -1.57
N THR A 388 -9.14 -8.92 -0.71
CA THR A 388 -9.93 -8.88 0.53
C THR A 388 -9.05 -8.61 1.74
N PHE A 389 -9.64 -7.97 2.75
CA PHE A 389 -8.94 -7.56 3.97
C PHE A 389 -9.64 -8.08 5.22
N GLN A 390 -8.85 -8.34 6.26
CA GLN A 390 -9.35 -8.78 7.56
C GLN A 390 -9.93 -7.60 8.35
N VAL A 391 -10.58 -7.92 9.48
CA VAL A 391 -11.06 -6.91 10.44
C VAL A 391 -9.87 -6.11 10.96
N PRO A 392 -9.94 -4.77 11.01
CA PRO A 392 -8.82 -3.94 11.43
C PRO A 392 -8.36 -4.20 12.86
N VAL A 393 -7.04 -4.20 13.04
CA VAL A 393 -6.40 -4.06 14.35
C VAL A 393 -6.05 -2.58 14.54
N THR A 394 -6.34 -2.02 15.72
CA THR A 394 -6.11 -0.60 15.98
C THR A 394 -4.96 -0.37 16.95
N PHE A 395 -4.15 0.66 16.66
CA PHE A 395 -3.02 1.13 17.48
C PHE A 395 -3.21 2.59 17.87
N ASP A 396 -2.66 3.00 19.02
CA ASP A 396 -2.69 4.41 19.44
C ASP A 396 -1.75 5.23 18.55
N SER A 397 -2.27 6.23 17.87
CA SER A 397 -1.53 7.17 17.00
C SER A 397 -0.89 8.35 17.77
N GLY A 398 -1.00 8.38 19.08
CA GLY A 398 -0.39 9.39 19.95
C GLY A 398 -1.21 10.65 20.15
N ARG A 399 -1.86 11.16 19.11
CA ARG A 399 -2.68 12.40 19.15
C ARG A 399 -3.96 12.21 18.34
N SER A 400 -4.95 13.06 18.57
CA SER A 400 -6.07 13.27 17.67
C SER A 400 -5.64 14.22 16.54
N MET A 401 -6.35 14.27 15.43
CA MET A 401 -6.00 14.96 14.17
C MET A 401 -4.92 14.21 13.37
N ASN A 402 -5.22 12.97 13.04
CA ASN A 402 -4.37 12.15 12.18
C ASN A 402 -4.76 12.42 10.72
N GLU A 403 -4.04 13.31 10.06
CA GLU A 403 -4.36 13.79 8.70
C GLU A 403 -3.74 12.90 7.61
N SER A 404 -2.53 12.39 7.84
CA SER A 404 -1.75 11.69 6.82
C SER A 404 -0.96 10.53 7.41
N VAL A 405 -0.66 9.52 6.57
CA VAL A 405 0.18 8.37 6.91
C VAL A 405 1.22 8.14 5.82
N ALA A 406 2.43 7.78 6.23
CA ALA A 406 3.50 7.26 5.39
C ALA A 406 4.10 6.02 6.03
N VAL A 407 4.83 5.22 5.25
CA VAL A 407 5.53 4.03 5.72
C VAL A 407 6.97 4.03 5.22
N GLY A 408 7.89 3.50 6.02
CA GLY A 408 9.29 3.36 5.65
C GLY A 408 10.10 2.72 6.75
N ASP A 409 11.19 2.07 6.41
CA ASP A 409 12.13 1.49 7.37
C ASP A 409 13.05 2.61 7.91
N LEU A 410 12.68 3.18 9.06
CA LEU A 410 13.39 4.30 9.68
C LEU A 410 14.58 3.89 10.53
N ASN A 411 14.63 2.60 10.92
CA ASN A 411 15.64 2.10 11.84
C ASN A 411 16.59 1.06 11.20
N GLY A 412 16.43 0.76 9.90
CA GLY A 412 17.29 -0.14 9.15
C GLY A 412 17.08 -1.63 9.48
N ASP A 413 15.95 -2.01 10.09
CA ASP A 413 15.68 -3.40 10.48
C ASP A 413 14.94 -4.22 9.41
N GLY A 414 14.65 -3.60 8.26
CA GLY A 414 14.00 -4.21 7.11
C GLY A 414 12.48 -4.31 7.23
N LYS A 415 11.86 -3.62 8.19
CA LYS A 415 10.41 -3.60 8.39
C LYS A 415 9.86 -2.19 8.19
N PRO A 416 8.70 -2.03 7.56
CA PRO A 416 8.11 -0.71 7.40
C PRO A 416 7.56 -0.21 8.74
N ASP A 417 8.14 0.89 9.26
CA ASP A 417 7.59 1.67 10.35
C ASP A 417 6.45 2.55 9.83
N VAL A 418 5.51 2.94 10.71
CA VAL A 418 4.41 3.83 10.34
C VAL A 418 4.66 5.23 10.87
N ILE A 419 4.55 6.21 9.97
CA ILE A 419 4.73 7.63 10.25
C ILE A 419 3.40 8.34 10.07
N ILE A 420 2.98 9.12 11.06
CA ILE A 420 1.68 9.79 11.08
C ILE A 420 1.87 11.30 11.27
N GLY A 421 1.24 12.08 10.39
CA GLY A 421 1.02 13.51 10.61
C GLY A 421 -0.13 13.70 11.61
N ASN A 422 0.18 14.00 12.88
CA ASN A 422 -0.80 14.07 13.97
C ASN A 422 -0.73 15.39 14.77
N GLY A 423 -0.53 16.49 14.08
CA GLY A 423 -0.23 17.81 14.66
C GLY A 423 1.26 18.01 14.95
N GLY A 424 2.06 17.04 14.69
CA GLY A 424 3.50 16.88 14.65
C GLY A 424 3.77 15.61 13.87
N VAL A 425 4.84 14.87 14.19
CA VAL A 425 5.13 13.56 13.61
C VAL A 425 5.04 12.50 14.71
N GLY A 426 4.13 11.53 14.53
CA GLY A 426 4.08 10.31 15.33
C GLY A 426 4.76 9.17 14.57
N VAL A 427 5.64 8.43 15.23
CA VAL A 427 6.30 7.25 14.66
C VAL A 427 5.92 6.03 15.47
N LEU A 428 5.44 5.00 14.79
CA LEU A 428 5.18 3.68 15.36
C LEU A 428 6.20 2.70 14.78
N PRO A 429 7.27 2.37 15.53
CA PRO A 429 8.25 1.39 15.06
C PRO A 429 7.62 0.00 14.95
N ASN A 430 7.87 -0.67 13.83
CA ASN A 430 7.36 -2.01 13.57
C ASN A 430 8.24 -3.07 14.23
N ASP A 431 7.73 -3.70 15.27
CA ASP A 431 8.42 -4.79 15.99
C ASP A 431 7.84 -6.18 15.64
N THR A 432 7.10 -6.27 14.51
CA THR A 432 6.57 -7.54 14.02
C THR A 432 7.72 -8.49 13.67
N PRO A 433 7.69 -9.75 14.12
CA PRO A 433 8.76 -10.69 13.74
C PRO A 433 8.61 -11.10 12.28
N PHE A 434 9.49 -10.67 11.39
CA PHE A 434 9.46 -11.03 9.97
C PHE A 434 10.27 -12.30 9.69
N CYS A 435 9.86 -13.04 8.65
CA CYS A 435 10.65 -14.11 8.04
C CYS A 435 11.73 -13.53 7.13
N THR A 436 12.87 -13.17 7.69
CA THR A 436 13.95 -12.49 6.92
C THR A 436 14.76 -13.43 6.04
N THR A 437 14.74 -14.74 6.30
CA THR A 437 15.60 -15.71 5.63
C THR A 437 14.82 -16.84 4.97
N ALA A 438 15.39 -17.38 3.88
CA ALA A 438 14.86 -18.56 3.23
C ALA A 438 14.93 -19.80 4.17
N PRO A 439 13.98 -20.75 4.03
CA PRO A 439 14.01 -21.99 4.77
C PRO A 439 15.32 -22.76 4.56
N THR A 440 15.87 -23.31 5.63
CA THR A 440 16.98 -24.26 5.55
C THR A 440 16.47 -25.68 5.36
N ILE A 441 17.07 -26.42 4.43
CA ILE A 441 16.60 -27.76 4.04
C ILE A 441 17.75 -28.73 4.24
N THR A 442 17.47 -29.86 4.89
CA THR A 442 18.34 -31.02 4.90
C THR A 442 17.71 -32.12 4.05
N ILE A 443 18.49 -32.88 3.31
CA ILE A 443 18.03 -33.98 2.46
C ILE A 443 18.95 -35.18 2.61
N SER A 444 18.34 -36.36 2.67
CA SER A 444 19.01 -37.67 2.62
C SER A 444 18.25 -38.59 1.69
N THR A 445 18.96 -39.37 0.90
CA THR A 445 18.39 -40.40 0.00
C THR A 445 18.86 -41.77 0.42
N THR A 446 17.96 -42.75 0.50
CA THR A 446 18.28 -44.13 0.89
C THR A 446 17.50 -45.10 0.01
N PRO A 447 18.18 -46.00 -0.74
CA PRO A 447 19.60 -46.07 -0.93
C PRO A 447 20.19 -44.92 -1.80
N THR A 448 21.46 -44.63 -1.66
CA THR A 448 22.17 -43.64 -2.51
C THR A 448 22.65 -44.26 -3.84
N SER A 449 22.54 -45.60 -3.96
CA SER A 449 22.93 -46.35 -5.15
C SER A 449 21.91 -47.43 -5.45
N LEU A 450 21.48 -47.56 -6.72
CA LEU A 450 20.57 -48.57 -7.20
C LEU A 450 21.33 -49.69 -7.93
N TRP A 451 21.43 -50.85 -7.29
CA TRP A 451 22.14 -52.04 -7.79
C TRP A 451 21.32 -53.29 -7.57
N PRO A 452 21.33 -54.27 -8.51
CA PRO A 452 21.95 -54.25 -9.86
C PRO A 452 21.12 -53.44 -10.89
N PRO A 453 21.75 -52.95 -12.00
CA PRO A 453 21.03 -52.15 -13.00
C PRO A 453 20.19 -53.01 -13.96
N LYS A 454 19.13 -53.65 -13.44
CA LYS A 454 18.27 -54.59 -14.18
C LYS A 454 17.14 -53.89 -14.96
N GLY A 455 17.03 -52.57 -14.88
CA GLY A 455 15.96 -51.80 -15.55
C GLY A 455 14.65 -51.74 -14.77
N GLU A 456 14.58 -52.34 -13.59
CA GLU A 456 13.39 -52.31 -12.72
C GLU A 456 13.26 -50.97 -12.00
N MET A 457 12.02 -50.63 -11.62
CA MET A 457 11.77 -49.50 -10.73
C MET A 457 12.13 -49.87 -9.30
N ALA A 458 12.96 -49.08 -8.66
CA ALA A 458 13.40 -49.29 -7.28
C ALA A 458 12.91 -48.13 -6.39
N PRO A 459 12.45 -48.39 -5.17
CA PRO A 459 12.05 -47.36 -4.24
C PRO A 459 13.30 -46.67 -3.63
N VAL A 460 13.26 -45.37 -3.57
CA VAL A 460 14.22 -44.54 -2.86
C VAL A 460 13.49 -43.70 -1.84
N THR A 461 13.83 -43.84 -0.59
CA THR A 461 13.32 -42.98 0.48
C THR A 461 14.09 -41.68 0.48
N VAL A 462 13.36 -40.57 0.40
CA VAL A 462 13.86 -39.21 0.52
C VAL A 462 13.39 -38.66 1.86
N SER A 463 14.30 -38.27 2.72
CA SER A 463 13.98 -37.78 4.07
C SER A 463 14.84 -36.58 4.45
N GLY A 464 14.37 -35.81 5.41
CA GLY A 464 15.08 -34.64 5.90
C GLY A 464 14.22 -33.76 6.76
N ALA A 465 14.62 -32.51 6.87
CA ALA A 465 13.84 -31.49 7.58
C ALA A 465 13.91 -30.16 6.83
N ILE A 466 12.82 -29.39 6.94
CA ILE A 466 12.71 -28.02 6.47
C ILE A 466 12.46 -27.16 7.71
N ARG A 467 13.33 -26.15 7.91
CA ARG A 467 13.26 -25.28 9.08
C ARG A 467 13.36 -23.82 8.66
N ASN A 468 12.51 -22.97 9.20
CA ASN A 468 12.70 -21.53 9.16
C ASN A 468 13.64 -21.09 10.29
N SER A 469 14.45 -20.07 10.04
CA SER A 469 15.18 -19.34 11.06
C SER A 469 14.35 -18.10 11.38
N GLY A 470 13.66 -18.08 12.50
CA GLY A 470 12.84 -16.98 12.99
C GLY A 470 11.63 -17.48 13.78
N THR A 471 11.15 -16.67 14.68
CA THR A 471 9.90 -16.92 15.40
C THR A 471 8.74 -16.55 14.48
N ASN A 472 7.71 -17.40 14.44
CA ASN A 472 6.47 -17.18 13.66
C ASN A 472 6.59 -17.28 12.13
N CYS A 473 7.58 -17.99 11.61
CA CYS A 473 7.72 -18.29 10.20
C CYS A 473 7.10 -19.65 9.87
N SER A 474 6.14 -19.68 8.96
CA SER A 474 5.52 -20.91 8.48
C SER A 474 6.05 -21.31 7.09
N ILE A 475 6.04 -22.59 6.78
CA ILE A 475 6.32 -23.09 5.42
C ILE A 475 5.01 -23.08 4.63
N LYS A 476 4.91 -22.19 3.64
CA LYS A 476 3.73 -22.06 2.76
C LYS A 476 3.66 -23.17 1.73
N THR A 477 4.79 -23.53 1.13
CA THR A 477 4.87 -24.62 0.16
C THR A 477 6.17 -25.41 0.33
N ALA A 478 6.07 -26.73 0.12
CA ALA A 478 7.24 -27.60 0.01
C ALA A 478 7.01 -28.58 -1.14
N ILE A 479 7.94 -28.63 -2.07
CA ILE A 479 7.86 -29.48 -3.27
C ILE A 479 9.16 -30.24 -3.49
N TYR A 480 9.05 -31.35 -4.19
CA TYR A 480 10.23 -32.05 -4.71
C TYR A 480 10.17 -32.16 -6.22
N SER A 481 11.34 -32.22 -6.82
CA SER A 481 11.55 -32.57 -8.23
C SER A 481 12.76 -33.49 -8.37
N VAL A 482 12.69 -34.41 -9.33
CA VAL A 482 13.82 -35.27 -9.69
C VAL A 482 14.28 -34.92 -11.10
N LYS A 483 15.54 -34.60 -11.26
CA LYS A 483 16.20 -34.48 -12.56
C LYS A 483 16.93 -35.78 -12.86
N ASP A 484 16.50 -36.44 -13.92
CA ASP A 484 17.16 -37.60 -14.49
C ASP A 484 18.19 -37.14 -15.54
N GLU A 485 19.41 -37.58 -15.45
CA GLU A 485 20.46 -37.25 -16.41
C GLU A 485 20.08 -37.54 -17.85
N TYR A 486 19.34 -38.64 -18.10
CA TYR A 486 18.85 -38.98 -19.43
C TYR A 486 17.51 -38.30 -19.81
N GLY A 487 16.94 -37.53 -18.93
CA GLY A 487 15.69 -36.81 -19.16
C GLY A 487 14.43 -37.69 -19.30
N LYS A 488 14.52 -38.99 -18.97
CA LYS A 488 13.42 -39.96 -19.20
C LYS A 488 12.46 -40.10 -18.02
N LEU A 489 12.91 -39.85 -16.81
CA LEU A 489 12.12 -39.99 -15.58
C LEU A 489 12.32 -38.77 -14.68
N GLN A 490 11.31 -37.92 -14.58
CA GLN A 490 11.36 -36.67 -13.83
C GLN A 490 10.14 -36.52 -12.89
N PRO A 491 10.02 -37.36 -11.84
CA PRO A 491 8.94 -37.25 -10.89
C PRO A 491 9.02 -35.94 -10.10
N ARG A 492 7.86 -35.37 -9.80
CA ARG A 492 7.70 -34.17 -8.98
C ARG A 492 6.44 -34.27 -8.14
N GLY A 493 6.38 -33.55 -7.02
CA GLY A 493 5.20 -33.53 -6.15
C GLY A 493 5.39 -32.64 -4.94
N THR A 494 4.41 -32.64 -4.08
CA THR A 494 4.42 -31.92 -2.81
C THR A 494 5.12 -32.74 -1.73
N VAL A 495 5.71 -32.05 -0.76
CA VAL A 495 6.32 -32.62 0.44
C VAL A 495 5.43 -32.30 1.62
N THR A 496 4.98 -33.33 2.32
CA THR A 496 4.23 -33.18 3.57
C THR A 496 5.20 -33.15 4.75
N LEU A 497 5.05 -32.16 5.63
CA LEU A 497 5.85 -31.99 6.83
C LEU A 497 5.09 -32.48 8.05
N ASP A 498 5.80 -33.05 9.02
CA ASP A 498 5.26 -33.26 10.35
C ASP A 498 5.32 -31.98 11.21
N GLU A 499 4.82 -32.03 12.44
CA GLU A 499 4.80 -30.89 13.37
C GLU A 499 6.22 -30.35 13.70
N GLY A 500 7.26 -31.15 13.51
CA GLY A 500 8.67 -30.77 13.71
C GLY A 500 9.36 -30.29 12.44
N GLY A 501 8.63 -30.21 11.31
CA GLY A 501 9.17 -29.84 10.00
C GLY A 501 9.98 -30.95 9.33
N ALA A 502 9.94 -32.20 9.82
CA ALA A 502 10.57 -33.33 9.17
C ALA A 502 9.67 -33.90 8.05
N TYR A 503 10.31 -34.52 7.07
CA TYR A 503 9.64 -35.17 5.97
C TYR A 503 10.28 -36.52 5.61
N SER A 504 9.46 -37.43 5.11
CA SER A 504 9.91 -38.70 4.53
C SER A 504 8.89 -39.18 3.51
N PHE A 505 9.35 -39.47 2.30
CA PHE A 505 8.52 -40.00 1.23
C PHE A 505 9.33 -40.89 0.29
N THR A 506 8.67 -41.65 -0.56
CA THR A 506 9.33 -42.56 -1.49
C THR A 506 9.17 -42.07 -2.93
N VAL A 507 10.28 -42.04 -3.65
CA VAL A 507 10.31 -41.86 -5.10
C VAL A 507 10.73 -43.17 -5.76
N TRP A 508 10.10 -43.50 -6.91
CA TRP A 508 10.47 -44.66 -7.67
C TRP A 508 11.40 -44.26 -8.81
N LEU A 509 12.62 -44.79 -8.81
CA LEU A 509 13.63 -44.52 -9.80
C LEU A 509 14.00 -45.79 -10.56
N GLN A 510 14.33 -45.67 -11.84
CA GLN A 510 14.68 -46.82 -12.67
C GLN A 510 16.13 -47.22 -12.51
N ALA A 511 16.39 -48.40 -12.04
CA ALA A 511 17.75 -48.98 -11.94
C ALA A 511 18.22 -49.45 -13.33
N LEU A 512 18.36 -48.49 -14.28
CA LEU A 512 18.81 -48.73 -15.65
C LEU A 512 19.78 -47.65 -16.05
N ARG A 513 20.91 -48.01 -16.64
CA ARG A 513 21.89 -47.13 -17.29
C ARG A 513 22.14 -47.51 -18.74
N LEU A 514 22.66 -46.57 -19.53
CA LEU A 514 23.11 -46.87 -20.88
C LEU A 514 24.49 -47.56 -20.84
N GLY A 515 24.74 -48.48 -21.73
CA GLY A 515 26.00 -49.24 -21.77
C GLY A 515 27.25 -48.37 -22.08
N THR A 516 27.03 -47.19 -22.68
CA THR A 516 28.08 -46.22 -23.00
C THR A 516 28.36 -45.24 -21.86
N ASP A 517 27.55 -45.27 -20.80
CA ASP A 517 27.67 -44.40 -19.65
C ASP A 517 28.64 -45.04 -18.62
N LEU A 518 29.87 -44.54 -18.59
CA LEU A 518 30.96 -45.14 -17.81
C LEU A 518 31.00 -44.68 -16.34
N ASP A 519 30.38 -43.57 -16.02
CA ASP A 519 30.30 -43.01 -14.66
C ASP A 519 28.95 -43.35 -13.96
N GLY A 520 27.98 -43.87 -14.72
CA GLY A 520 26.68 -44.32 -14.21
C GLY A 520 25.63 -43.24 -14.31
N ARG A 521 24.33 -43.66 -14.36
CA ARG A 521 23.21 -42.75 -14.46
C ARG A 521 22.95 -42.04 -13.14
N LEU A 522 22.88 -40.70 -13.18
CA LEU A 522 22.67 -39.85 -12.03
C LEU A 522 21.22 -39.34 -11.96
N TYR A 523 20.61 -39.48 -10.79
CA TYR A 523 19.36 -38.80 -10.42
C TYR A 523 19.68 -37.71 -9.37
N THR A 524 19.23 -36.49 -9.62
CA THR A 524 19.28 -35.39 -8.65
C THR A 524 17.89 -35.12 -8.10
N VAL A 525 17.70 -35.35 -6.81
CA VAL A 525 16.44 -35.06 -6.09
C VAL A 525 16.59 -33.70 -5.42
N THR A 526 15.78 -32.74 -5.79
CA THR A 526 15.77 -31.38 -5.22
C THR A 526 14.50 -31.18 -4.40
N ILE A 527 14.67 -30.69 -3.17
CA ILE A 527 13.58 -30.18 -2.34
C ILE A 527 13.66 -28.67 -2.39
N SER A 528 12.52 -28.02 -2.61
CA SER A 528 12.37 -26.57 -2.54
C SER A 528 11.22 -26.26 -1.60
N ALA A 529 11.42 -25.28 -0.72
CA ALA A 529 10.40 -24.82 0.20
C ALA A 529 10.36 -23.29 0.24
N THR A 530 9.15 -22.77 0.25
CA THR A 530 8.89 -21.32 0.33
C THR A 530 8.13 -21.05 1.63
N ASN A 531 8.57 -20.06 2.38
CA ASN A 531 7.87 -19.61 3.59
C ASN A 531 6.79 -18.56 3.26
N ASP A 532 6.07 -18.11 4.29
CA ASP A 532 5.04 -17.08 4.20
C ASP A 532 5.56 -15.73 3.68
N ALA A 533 6.82 -15.37 3.94
CA ALA A 533 7.48 -14.20 3.34
C ALA A 533 8.02 -14.46 1.92
N ARG A 534 7.53 -15.46 1.20
CA ARG A 534 7.94 -15.84 -0.17
C ARG A 534 9.45 -16.09 -0.37
N LYS A 535 10.21 -16.25 0.73
CA LYS A 535 11.62 -16.62 0.63
C LYS A 535 11.73 -18.10 0.34
N THR A 536 12.44 -18.47 -0.72
CA THR A 536 12.60 -19.87 -1.16
C THR A 536 13.98 -20.39 -0.90
N GLY A 537 14.06 -21.52 -0.19
CA GLY A 537 15.27 -22.32 -0.02
C GLY A 537 15.20 -23.59 -0.87
N SER A 538 16.34 -24.11 -1.29
CA SER A 538 16.42 -25.41 -1.98
C SER A 538 17.66 -26.18 -1.61
N GLN A 539 17.55 -27.53 -1.62
CA GLN A 539 18.65 -28.43 -1.35
C GLN A 539 18.49 -29.70 -2.19
N SER A 540 19.60 -30.27 -2.65
CA SER A 540 19.61 -31.46 -3.50
C SER A 540 20.38 -32.60 -2.89
N GLY A 541 19.89 -33.84 -3.12
CA GLY A 541 20.55 -35.09 -2.88
C GLY A 541 20.65 -35.90 -4.16
N THR A 542 21.57 -36.85 -4.24
CA THR A 542 21.79 -37.64 -5.45
C THR A 542 21.60 -39.13 -5.22
N VAL A 543 21.18 -39.84 -6.27
CA VAL A 543 21.12 -41.31 -6.34
C VAL A 543 21.74 -41.76 -7.64
N ILE A 544 22.68 -42.69 -7.57
CA ILE A 544 23.41 -43.18 -8.73
C ILE A 544 23.03 -44.62 -9.09
N VAL A 545 22.96 -44.93 -10.37
CA VAL A 545 22.97 -46.33 -10.90
C VAL A 545 24.37 -46.60 -11.44
N PRO A 546 25.24 -47.21 -10.65
CA PRO A 546 26.67 -47.30 -10.99
C PRO A 546 26.92 -48.19 -12.18
N HIS A 547 28.08 -48.01 -12.86
CA HIS A 547 28.49 -48.86 -13.98
C HIS A 547 28.88 -50.25 -13.53
N ASP A 548 29.63 -50.37 -12.44
CA ASP A 548 29.99 -51.63 -11.79
C ASP A 548 30.06 -51.44 -10.25
N GLN A 549 30.09 -52.54 -9.52
CA GLN A 549 30.43 -52.45 -8.09
C GLN A 549 31.95 -52.44 -8.01
N GLY A 550 32.56 -51.28 -8.00
CA GLY A 550 34.02 -51.15 -7.88
C GLY A 550 34.62 -52.26 -7.00
N ARG A 551 35.47 -53.06 -7.57
CA ARG A 551 36.22 -54.12 -6.89
C ARG A 551 37.27 -53.54 -5.95
#